data_ef49803c54bc8934830d84ca8b15a4d8
#
_entry.id   ef49803c54bc8934830d84ca8b15a4d8
#
_cell.length_a   1.000
_cell.length_b   1.000
_cell.length_c   1.000
_cell.angle_alpha   90.00
_cell.angle_beta   90.00
_cell.angle_gamma   90.00
#
_symmetry.space_group_name_H-M   'P 1'
#
loop_
_entity.id
_entity.type
_entity.pdbx_description
1 polymer ?
#
loop_
_entity_poly.entity_id
_entity_poly.type
_entity_poly.pdbx_seq_one_letter_code
_entity_poly.pdbx_strand_id
1 'polypeptide(L)'
;MSEHLLSVEDLKTYFFTSRGVVHAVDGVDFYVDEDEAVGIVGESGCGKSMTAFSVIGLVPSPPGRIVGGKIFYLGNDLTKIPDDKMRKIRGKEIAMIFQDPMTYLNPVLRIKHQLGEAITLHQGKKNIDVAVQSALELVRIPSPRRVANGYPYELSGGMRQRVLIALALLLHPRLVIADEPTTALDVTVQAQILELLKQIRLEVKTSLVLISHDLGLIAEACDRVYVMYAGVMVEHAEVIDLYENPKHPYTTGLLKSALSIDEFKEDLSIIHGSVPNLMNPPSGCRFHPRCPECMPICIEKLPPRINLGSDDKPHEVSCWLFKG
;
A
#
# COMPACT_ATOMS: atom_id res chain seq x y z
N MET A 1 -25.18 3.99 -2.25
CA MET A 1 -24.33 2.98 -2.92
C MET A 1 -22.93 3.58 -2.87
N SER A 2 -21.90 2.87 -2.50
CA SER A 2 -20.53 3.43 -2.47
C SER A 2 -20.16 3.83 -3.90
N GLU A 3 -19.85 5.08 -4.11
CA GLU A 3 -19.33 5.60 -5.38
C GLU A 3 -17.96 5.02 -5.72
N HIS A 4 -17.24 4.49 -4.72
CA HIS A 4 -15.86 4.04 -4.81
C HIS A 4 -15.73 2.52 -5.04
N LEU A 5 -14.68 2.09 -5.74
CA LEU A 5 -14.29 0.69 -5.88
C LEU A 5 -13.97 0.07 -4.52
N LEU A 6 -13.13 0.76 -3.73
CA LEU A 6 -12.78 0.42 -2.35
C LEU A 6 -13.02 1.62 -1.45
N SER A 7 -13.68 1.44 -0.32
CA SER A 7 -13.79 2.46 0.75
C SER A 7 -13.44 1.83 2.09
N VAL A 8 -12.56 2.46 2.84
CA VAL A 8 -12.14 2.08 4.18
C VAL A 8 -12.54 3.18 5.14
N GLU A 9 -13.27 2.83 6.19
CA GLU A 9 -13.88 3.77 7.13
C GLU A 9 -13.52 3.41 8.57
N ASP A 10 -12.90 4.34 9.31
CA ASP A 10 -12.47 4.24 10.72
C ASP A 10 -11.80 2.90 11.05
N LEU A 11 -10.95 2.40 10.13
CA LEU A 11 -10.32 1.09 10.26
C LEU A 11 -9.38 1.05 11.45
N LYS A 12 -9.58 0.04 12.32
CA LYS A 12 -8.73 -0.22 13.49
C LYS A 12 -8.25 -1.66 13.50
N THR A 13 -6.92 -1.84 13.43
CA THR A 13 -6.27 -3.14 13.48
C THR A 13 -5.21 -3.15 14.58
N TYR A 14 -5.43 -3.99 15.60
CA TYR A 14 -4.60 -4.05 16.80
C TYR A 14 -3.98 -5.43 16.96
N PHE A 15 -2.80 -5.46 17.62
CA PHE A 15 -2.10 -6.70 17.98
C PHE A 15 -2.06 -6.85 19.50
N PHE A 16 -2.65 -7.91 20.01
CA PHE A 16 -2.73 -8.22 21.44
C PHE A 16 -1.57 -9.10 21.84
N THR A 17 -0.46 -8.49 22.22
CA THR A 17 0.78 -9.19 22.60
C THR A 17 0.90 -9.35 24.12
N SER A 18 1.81 -10.22 24.59
CA SER A 18 2.12 -10.35 26.02
C SER A 18 2.67 -9.08 26.67
N ARG A 19 3.19 -8.13 25.86
CA ARG A 19 3.76 -6.86 26.32
C ARG A 19 2.78 -5.70 26.30
N GLY A 20 1.63 -5.86 25.67
CA GLY A 20 0.61 -4.81 25.50
C GLY A 20 -0.09 -4.86 24.16
N VAL A 21 -0.97 -3.90 23.92
CA VAL A 21 -1.72 -3.77 22.68
C VAL A 21 -1.00 -2.80 21.75
N VAL A 22 -0.67 -3.26 20.53
CA VAL A 22 -0.09 -2.41 19.48
C VAL A 22 -1.21 -1.90 18.58
N HIS A 23 -1.37 -0.60 18.49
CA HIS A 23 -2.36 0.11 17.66
C HIS A 23 -1.79 0.32 16.25
N ALA A 24 -1.67 -0.75 15.47
CA ALA A 24 -0.99 -0.71 14.18
C ALA A 24 -1.73 0.14 13.14
N VAL A 25 -3.06 0.12 13.16
CA VAL A 25 -3.96 0.97 12.38
C VAL A 25 -5.03 1.46 13.33
N ASP A 26 -5.28 2.77 13.39
CA ASP A 26 -6.11 3.35 14.45
C ASP A 26 -6.97 4.53 13.95
N GLY A 27 -8.04 4.19 13.23
CA GLY A 27 -8.95 5.17 12.65
C GLY A 27 -8.50 5.65 11.28
N VAL A 28 -8.15 4.71 10.39
CA VAL A 28 -7.74 5.01 9.03
C VAL A 28 -8.94 5.03 8.11
N ASP A 29 -9.03 6.12 7.33
CA ASP A 29 -10.00 6.28 6.25
C ASP A 29 -9.26 6.54 4.95
N PHE A 30 -9.64 5.82 3.88
CA PHE A 30 -9.23 6.10 2.51
C PHE A 30 -10.17 5.43 1.52
N TYR A 31 -10.13 5.87 0.28
CA TYR A 31 -10.90 5.27 -0.81
C TYR A 31 -10.08 5.17 -2.09
N VAL A 32 -10.52 4.32 -2.98
CA VAL A 32 -9.94 4.11 -4.32
C VAL A 32 -11.09 4.04 -5.31
N ASP A 33 -10.98 4.80 -6.38
CA ASP A 33 -11.93 4.79 -7.49
C ASP A 33 -11.53 3.77 -8.57
N GLU A 34 -12.44 3.49 -9.51
CA GLU A 34 -12.10 2.64 -10.66
C GLU A 34 -11.04 3.33 -11.52
N ASP A 35 -10.13 2.53 -12.05
CA ASP A 35 -9.02 2.98 -12.90
C ASP A 35 -8.06 3.99 -12.22
N GLU A 36 -8.12 4.16 -10.90
CA GLU A 36 -7.28 5.08 -10.13
C GLU A 36 -6.02 4.40 -9.57
N ALA A 37 -4.91 5.15 -9.47
CA ALA A 37 -3.73 4.79 -8.70
C ALA A 37 -3.61 5.68 -7.45
N VAL A 38 -3.67 5.05 -6.28
CA VAL A 38 -3.57 5.73 -4.98
C VAL A 38 -2.28 5.32 -4.30
N GLY A 39 -1.50 6.31 -3.85
CA GLY A 39 -0.31 6.10 -3.03
C GLY A 39 -0.62 6.11 -1.54
N ILE A 40 0.03 5.24 -0.77
CA ILE A 40 0.07 5.33 0.70
C ILE A 40 1.52 5.43 1.12
N VAL A 41 1.90 6.57 1.72
CA VAL A 41 3.28 6.88 2.10
C VAL A 41 3.42 7.08 3.60
N GLY A 42 4.63 6.94 4.10
CA GLY A 42 5.00 7.20 5.50
C GLY A 42 6.21 6.42 5.94
N GLU A 43 6.77 6.73 7.10
CA GLU A 43 7.94 6.05 7.66
C GLU A 43 7.68 4.56 7.91
N SER A 44 8.76 3.75 7.95
CA SER A 44 8.64 2.32 8.26
C SER A 44 7.97 2.10 9.63
N GLY A 45 7.08 1.10 9.70
CA GLY A 45 6.34 0.78 10.93
C GLY A 45 5.15 1.68 11.24
N CYS A 46 4.77 2.65 10.36
CA CYS A 46 3.62 3.51 10.61
C CYS A 46 2.25 2.84 10.35
N GLY A 47 2.19 1.59 9.85
CA GLY A 47 0.95 0.82 9.68
C GLY A 47 0.52 0.56 8.23
N LYS A 48 1.24 1.00 7.21
CA LYS A 48 0.89 0.85 5.78
C LYS A 48 0.57 -0.59 5.37
N SER A 49 1.50 -1.51 5.58
CA SER A 49 1.32 -2.93 5.25
C SER A 49 0.18 -3.56 6.03
N MET A 50 -0.03 -3.16 7.30
CA MET A 50 -1.15 -3.67 8.09
C MET A 50 -2.50 -3.15 7.59
N THR A 51 -2.55 -1.95 7.03
CA THR A 51 -3.74 -1.44 6.33
C THR A 51 -4.05 -2.32 5.12
N ALA A 52 -3.05 -2.62 4.28
CA ALA A 52 -3.20 -3.53 3.14
C ALA A 52 -3.68 -4.94 3.55
N PHE A 53 -3.03 -5.55 4.56
CA PHE A 53 -3.44 -6.86 5.08
C PHE A 53 -4.85 -6.85 5.67
N SER A 54 -5.28 -5.74 6.26
CA SER A 54 -6.65 -5.59 6.78
C SER A 54 -7.66 -5.61 5.63
N VAL A 55 -7.39 -4.90 4.52
CA VAL A 55 -8.27 -4.86 3.35
C VAL A 55 -8.53 -6.26 2.78
N ILE A 56 -7.49 -7.07 2.67
CA ILE A 56 -7.62 -8.43 2.11
C ILE A 56 -7.89 -9.51 3.17
N GLY A 57 -8.07 -9.10 4.46
CA GLY A 57 -8.35 -10.03 5.56
C GLY A 57 -7.23 -11.03 5.84
N LEU A 58 -5.97 -10.61 5.70
CA LEU A 58 -4.75 -11.42 5.98
C LEU A 58 -3.97 -10.91 7.20
N VAL A 59 -4.62 -10.19 8.11
CA VAL A 59 -4.01 -9.82 9.41
C VAL A 59 -3.61 -11.09 10.15
N PRO A 60 -2.32 -11.25 10.55
CA PRO A 60 -1.89 -12.42 11.32
C PRO A 60 -2.67 -12.57 12.62
N SER A 61 -3.46 -13.61 12.74
CA SER A 61 -4.33 -13.84 13.90
C SER A 61 -4.14 -15.26 14.46
N PRO A 62 -3.80 -15.45 15.76
CA PRO A 62 -3.33 -14.44 16.69
C PRO A 62 -1.93 -13.89 16.33
N PRO A 63 -1.47 -12.71 16.82
CA PRO A 63 -2.10 -11.86 17.84
C PRO A 63 -2.94 -10.70 17.30
N GLY A 64 -3.00 -10.50 15.96
CA GLY A 64 -3.66 -9.36 15.34
C GLY A 64 -5.15 -9.61 15.07
N ARG A 65 -5.95 -8.55 15.07
CA ARG A 65 -7.34 -8.56 14.61
C ARG A 65 -7.82 -7.16 14.26
N ILE A 66 -8.80 -7.08 13.37
CA ILE A 66 -9.58 -5.87 13.12
C ILE A 66 -10.54 -5.71 14.30
N VAL A 67 -10.45 -4.58 15.02
CA VAL A 67 -11.25 -4.29 16.21
C VAL A 67 -12.32 -3.24 15.95
N GLY A 68 -12.29 -2.54 14.82
CA GLY A 68 -13.26 -1.52 14.46
C GLY A 68 -13.13 -1.10 13.00
N GLY A 69 -14.10 -0.30 12.56
CA GLY A 69 -14.18 0.20 11.19
C GLY A 69 -14.86 -0.76 10.22
N LYS A 70 -14.90 -0.34 8.96
CA LYS A 70 -15.49 -1.10 7.86
C LYS A 70 -14.61 -1.01 6.62
N ILE A 71 -14.71 -2.02 5.76
CA ILE A 71 -14.01 -2.08 4.48
C ILE A 71 -15.04 -2.47 3.44
N PHE A 72 -15.42 -1.52 2.58
CA PHE A 72 -16.36 -1.75 1.51
C PHE A 72 -15.61 -1.98 0.19
N TYR A 73 -15.93 -3.05 -0.49
CA TYR A 73 -15.50 -3.33 -1.85
C TYR A 73 -16.75 -3.52 -2.73
N LEU A 74 -16.91 -2.66 -3.74
CA LEU A 74 -18.13 -2.63 -4.56
C LEU A 74 -19.41 -2.60 -3.70
N GLY A 75 -19.41 -1.83 -2.61
CA GLY A 75 -20.52 -1.71 -1.69
C GLY A 75 -20.71 -2.87 -0.71
N ASN A 76 -19.90 -3.93 -0.77
CA ASN A 76 -19.96 -5.07 0.14
C ASN A 76 -18.95 -4.90 1.29
N ASP A 77 -19.41 -5.00 2.54
CA ASP A 77 -18.58 -4.90 3.73
C ASP A 77 -17.74 -6.18 3.91
N LEU A 78 -16.45 -6.09 3.56
CA LEU A 78 -15.51 -7.22 3.64
C LEU A 78 -15.23 -7.67 5.09
N THR A 79 -15.43 -6.80 6.09
CA THR A 79 -15.19 -7.15 7.49
C THR A 79 -16.18 -8.18 8.02
N LYS A 80 -17.31 -8.36 7.33
CA LYS A 80 -18.39 -9.30 7.70
C LYS A 80 -18.43 -10.54 6.83
N ILE A 81 -17.59 -10.61 5.79
CA ILE A 81 -17.59 -11.74 4.86
C ILE A 81 -16.85 -12.92 5.50
N PRO A 82 -17.44 -14.14 5.53
CA PRO A 82 -16.76 -15.33 5.99
C PRO A 82 -15.58 -15.70 5.08
N ASP A 83 -14.56 -16.39 5.65
CA ASP A 83 -13.29 -16.67 4.95
C ASP A 83 -13.44 -17.44 3.64
N ASP A 84 -14.40 -18.35 3.55
CA ASP A 84 -14.70 -19.10 2.32
C ASP A 84 -15.12 -18.19 1.16
N LYS A 85 -15.86 -17.12 1.43
CA LYS A 85 -16.22 -16.10 0.45
C LYS A 85 -15.05 -15.14 0.19
N MET A 86 -14.28 -14.78 1.24
CA MET A 86 -13.11 -13.93 1.09
C MET A 86 -12.03 -14.58 0.21
N ARG A 87 -11.86 -15.91 0.26
CA ARG A 87 -10.97 -16.67 -0.65
C ARG A 87 -11.34 -16.52 -2.13
N LYS A 88 -12.63 -16.30 -2.45
CA LYS A 88 -13.07 -16.05 -3.83
C LYS A 88 -12.75 -14.66 -4.33
N ILE A 89 -12.60 -13.71 -3.40
CA ILE A 89 -12.23 -12.30 -3.70
C ILE A 89 -10.72 -12.18 -3.85
N ARG A 90 -9.96 -12.80 -2.93
CA ARG A 90 -8.49 -12.76 -2.95
C ARG A 90 -7.95 -13.35 -4.25
N GLY A 91 -7.06 -12.60 -4.90
CA GLY A 91 -6.40 -12.96 -6.16
C GLY A 91 -7.26 -12.77 -7.41
N LYS A 92 -8.59 -12.88 -7.31
CA LYS A 92 -9.50 -12.73 -8.45
C LYS A 92 -10.04 -11.31 -8.59
N GLU A 93 -10.48 -10.71 -7.49
CA GLU A 93 -11.05 -9.36 -7.47
C GLU A 93 -10.05 -8.34 -6.90
N ILE A 94 -9.42 -8.71 -5.79
CA ILE A 94 -8.37 -7.93 -5.12
C ILE A 94 -7.13 -8.81 -5.03
N ALA A 95 -6.04 -8.39 -5.67
CA ALA A 95 -4.74 -9.06 -5.60
C ALA A 95 -3.74 -8.23 -4.81
N MET A 96 -2.72 -8.90 -4.27
CA MET A 96 -1.64 -8.23 -3.54
C MET A 96 -0.27 -8.65 -4.08
N ILE A 97 0.59 -7.66 -4.30
CA ILE A 97 2.02 -7.84 -4.54
C ILE A 97 2.72 -7.55 -3.22
N PHE A 98 3.37 -8.57 -2.67
CA PHE A 98 4.04 -8.50 -1.37
C PHE A 98 5.47 -7.95 -1.50
N GLN A 99 6.00 -7.42 -0.40
CA GLN A 99 7.28 -6.73 -0.32
C GLN A 99 8.48 -7.61 -0.68
N ASP A 100 8.52 -8.87 -0.24
CA ASP A 100 9.68 -9.76 -0.43
C ASP A 100 9.35 -10.98 -1.31
N PRO A 101 9.84 -11.01 -2.57
CA PRO A 101 9.60 -12.12 -3.47
C PRO A 101 10.22 -13.44 -3.01
N MET A 102 11.22 -13.40 -2.13
CA MET A 102 11.85 -14.62 -1.60
C MET A 102 10.96 -15.34 -0.60
N THR A 103 10.14 -14.60 0.13
CA THR A 103 9.22 -15.17 1.13
C THR A 103 7.96 -15.74 0.49
N TYR A 104 7.48 -15.13 -0.60
CA TYR A 104 6.16 -15.49 -1.17
C TYR A 104 6.22 -16.46 -2.36
N LEU A 105 7.37 -16.64 -2.99
CA LEU A 105 7.57 -17.71 -3.97
C LEU A 105 8.15 -18.94 -3.27
N ASN A 106 7.44 -20.08 -3.35
CA ASN A 106 7.92 -21.33 -2.78
C ASN A 106 9.15 -21.83 -3.55
N PRO A 107 10.36 -21.91 -2.93
CA PRO A 107 11.60 -22.23 -3.63
C PRO A 107 11.66 -23.64 -4.19
N VAL A 108 10.88 -24.59 -3.67
CA VAL A 108 10.88 -26.00 -4.11
C VAL A 108 9.81 -26.32 -5.16
N LEU A 109 8.98 -25.35 -5.53
CA LEU A 109 7.97 -25.50 -6.58
C LEU A 109 8.37 -24.71 -7.83
N ARG A 110 8.14 -25.31 -9.00
CA ARG A 110 8.32 -24.62 -10.29
C ARG A 110 7.35 -23.45 -10.42
N ILE A 111 7.77 -22.39 -11.12
CA ILE A 111 6.94 -21.19 -11.35
C ILE A 111 5.56 -21.54 -11.91
N LYS A 112 5.50 -22.41 -12.93
CA LYS A 112 4.21 -22.82 -13.52
C LYS A 112 3.24 -23.48 -12.54
N HIS A 113 3.74 -24.20 -11.55
CA HIS A 113 2.86 -24.84 -10.55
C HIS A 113 2.26 -23.79 -9.63
N GLN A 114 3.03 -22.78 -9.22
CA GLN A 114 2.57 -21.72 -8.34
C GLN A 114 1.54 -20.81 -9.05
N LEU A 115 1.82 -20.39 -10.29
CA LEU A 115 0.85 -19.65 -11.09
C LEU A 115 -0.38 -20.50 -11.43
N GLY A 116 -0.18 -21.77 -11.81
CA GLY A 116 -1.24 -22.69 -12.17
C GLY A 116 -2.20 -23.04 -11.02
N GLU A 117 -1.72 -22.98 -9.77
CA GLU A 117 -2.56 -23.15 -8.58
C GLU A 117 -3.63 -22.08 -8.48
N ALA A 118 -3.28 -20.81 -8.68
CA ALA A 118 -4.22 -19.70 -8.67
C ALA A 118 -5.31 -19.87 -9.75
N ILE A 119 -4.92 -20.28 -10.98
CA ILE A 119 -5.87 -20.57 -12.05
C ILE A 119 -6.81 -21.71 -11.64
N THR A 120 -6.24 -22.78 -11.09
CA THR A 120 -7.01 -23.98 -10.73
C THR A 120 -8.05 -23.67 -9.66
N LEU A 121 -7.70 -22.83 -8.67
CA LEU A 121 -8.59 -22.44 -7.58
C LEU A 121 -9.79 -21.60 -8.05
N HIS A 122 -9.60 -20.73 -9.04
CA HIS A 122 -10.62 -19.78 -9.46
C HIS A 122 -11.31 -20.10 -10.78
N GLN A 123 -10.64 -20.77 -11.72
CA GLN A 123 -11.12 -21.00 -13.08
C GLN A 123 -11.15 -22.50 -13.48
N GLY A 124 -10.62 -23.38 -12.61
CA GLY A 124 -10.49 -24.80 -12.91
C GLY A 124 -9.25 -25.13 -13.75
N LYS A 125 -9.12 -26.38 -14.20
CA LYS A 125 -7.87 -26.92 -14.81
C LYS A 125 -7.74 -26.69 -16.33
N LYS A 126 -8.46 -25.74 -16.93
CA LYS A 126 -8.39 -25.52 -18.38
C LYS A 126 -7.33 -24.47 -18.75
N ASN A 127 -6.58 -24.75 -19.81
CA ASN A 127 -5.62 -23.80 -20.45
C ASN A 127 -4.54 -23.22 -19.52
N ILE A 128 -4.14 -23.93 -18.45
CA ILE A 128 -3.17 -23.42 -17.46
C ILE A 128 -1.86 -23.00 -18.12
N ASP A 129 -1.27 -23.85 -18.99
CA ASP A 129 0.03 -23.54 -19.60
C ASP A 129 -0.02 -22.27 -20.48
N VAL A 130 -1.14 -22.07 -21.20
CA VAL A 130 -1.33 -20.86 -22.02
C VAL A 130 -1.47 -19.63 -21.13
N ALA A 131 -2.30 -19.69 -20.10
CA ALA A 131 -2.51 -18.56 -19.18
C ALA A 131 -1.22 -18.20 -18.42
N VAL A 132 -0.46 -19.19 -17.95
CA VAL A 132 0.85 -18.98 -17.31
C VAL A 132 1.83 -18.30 -18.27
N GLN A 133 1.89 -18.79 -19.53
CA GLN A 133 2.78 -18.19 -20.52
C GLN A 133 2.38 -16.73 -20.80
N SER A 134 1.10 -16.44 -21.04
CA SER A 134 0.61 -15.10 -21.29
C SER A 134 0.87 -14.15 -20.11
N ALA A 135 0.67 -14.61 -18.87
CA ALA A 135 0.97 -13.81 -17.68
C ALA A 135 2.47 -13.47 -17.56
N LEU A 136 3.36 -14.40 -17.89
CA LEU A 136 4.82 -14.13 -17.90
C LEU A 136 5.24 -13.22 -19.05
N GLU A 137 4.58 -13.29 -20.21
CA GLU A 137 4.77 -12.38 -21.34
C GLU A 137 4.32 -10.95 -20.99
N LEU A 138 3.16 -10.80 -20.34
CA LEU A 138 2.63 -9.52 -19.87
C LEU A 138 3.64 -8.75 -19.01
N VAL A 139 4.33 -9.45 -18.11
CA VAL A 139 5.36 -8.85 -17.25
C VAL A 139 6.77 -8.82 -17.90
N ARG A 140 6.84 -9.06 -19.21
CA ARG A 140 8.09 -8.98 -20.01
C ARG A 140 9.21 -9.89 -19.50
N ILE A 141 8.86 -11.10 -19.06
CA ILE A 141 9.84 -12.14 -18.72
C ILE A 141 10.48 -12.66 -20.02
N PRO A 142 11.82 -12.66 -20.14
CA PRO A 142 12.49 -13.26 -21.27
C PRO A 142 12.35 -14.80 -21.23
N SER A 143 12.03 -15.40 -22.38
CA SER A 143 11.86 -16.87 -22.51
C SER A 143 10.82 -17.45 -21.52
N PRO A 144 9.52 -17.04 -21.57
CA PRO A 144 8.50 -17.37 -20.60
C PRO A 144 8.36 -18.88 -20.35
N ARG A 145 8.44 -19.71 -21.41
CA ARG A 145 8.37 -21.17 -21.30
C ARG A 145 9.49 -21.78 -20.48
N ARG A 146 10.72 -21.24 -20.61
CA ARG A 146 11.86 -21.69 -19.82
C ARG A 146 11.66 -21.30 -18.35
N VAL A 147 11.31 -20.04 -18.08
CA VAL A 147 11.07 -19.54 -16.73
C VAL A 147 9.92 -20.26 -16.05
N ALA A 148 8.82 -20.52 -16.74
CA ALA A 148 7.69 -21.31 -16.21
C ALA A 148 8.12 -22.70 -15.69
N ASN A 149 9.06 -23.35 -16.36
CA ASN A 149 9.58 -24.68 -15.97
C ASN A 149 10.74 -24.61 -14.95
N GLY A 150 11.28 -23.43 -14.67
CA GLY A 150 12.35 -23.18 -13.69
C GLY A 150 11.80 -23.02 -12.26
N TYR A 151 12.75 -22.81 -11.35
CA TYR A 151 12.50 -22.58 -9.93
C TYR A 151 12.82 -21.13 -9.54
N PRO A 152 12.23 -20.57 -8.45
CA PRO A 152 12.51 -19.21 -8.04
C PRO A 152 13.99 -18.88 -7.81
N TYR A 153 14.77 -19.82 -7.26
CA TYR A 153 16.19 -19.62 -6.98
C TYR A 153 17.06 -19.46 -8.25
N GLU A 154 16.57 -19.89 -9.41
CA GLU A 154 17.25 -19.74 -10.71
C GLU A 154 17.08 -18.33 -11.30
N LEU A 155 16.23 -17.48 -10.69
CA LEU A 155 15.86 -16.16 -11.18
C LEU A 155 16.60 -15.05 -10.42
N SER A 156 16.90 -13.94 -11.11
CA SER A 156 17.35 -12.70 -10.46
C SER A 156 16.23 -12.07 -9.61
N GLY A 157 16.58 -11.14 -8.72
CA GLY A 157 15.60 -10.43 -7.87
C GLY A 157 14.50 -9.76 -8.69
N GLY A 158 14.87 -9.02 -9.73
CA GLY A 158 13.90 -8.37 -10.62
C GLY A 158 13.03 -9.36 -11.41
N MET A 159 13.56 -10.52 -11.79
CA MET A 159 12.76 -11.57 -12.43
C MET A 159 11.76 -12.21 -11.45
N ARG A 160 12.17 -12.45 -10.21
CA ARG A 160 11.25 -12.94 -9.17
C ARG A 160 10.12 -11.96 -8.91
N GLN A 161 10.45 -10.66 -8.84
CA GLN A 161 9.44 -9.62 -8.66
C GLN A 161 8.46 -9.58 -9.83
N ARG A 162 8.94 -9.68 -11.08
CA ARG A 162 8.07 -9.79 -12.26
C ARG A 162 7.17 -11.02 -12.19
N VAL A 163 7.64 -12.16 -11.70
CA VAL A 163 6.83 -13.37 -11.50
C VAL A 163 5.75 -13.14 -10.43
N LEU A 164 6.04 -12.45 -9.33
CA LEU A 164 5.01 -12.07 -8.34
C LEU A 164 3.96 -11.11 -8.92
N ILE A 165 4.39 -10.15 -9.73
CA ILE A 165 3.46 -9.27 -10.46
C ILE A 165 2.59 -10.10 -11.42
N ALA A 166 3.20 -11.04 -12.17
CA ALA A 166 2.44 -11.95 -13.04
C ALA A 166 1.40 -12.76 -12.26
N LEU A 167 1.77 -13.27 -11.07
CA LEU A 167 0.85 -14.01 -10.19
C LEU A 167 -0.31 -13.14 -9.73
N ALA A 168 -0.04 -11.90 -9.32
CA ALA A 168 -1.07 -10.96 -8.88
C ALA A 168 -2.05 -10.59 -10.02
N LEU A 169 -1.53 -10.42 -11.24
CA LEU A 169 -2.33 -9.99 -12.40
C LEU A 169 -2.98 -11.14 -13.19
N LEU A 170 -2.61 -12.38 -12.89
CA LEU A 170 -2.98 -13.59 -13.63
C LEU A 170 -4.49 -13.77 -13.85
N LEU A 171 -5.30 -13.31 -12.91
CA LEU A 171 -6.76 -13.43 -12.92
C LEU A 171 -7.45 -12.09 -13.29
N HIS A 172 -6.70 -11.10 -13.75
CA HIS A 172 -7.20 -9.76 -14.11
C HIS A 172 -8.01 -9.11 -12.98
N PRO A 173 -7.42 -8.89 -11.79
CA PRO A 173 -8.12 -8.29 -10.66
C PRO A 173 -8.51 -6.84 -10.97
N ARG A 174 -9.62 -6.36 -10.37
CA ARG A 174 -10.04 -4.96 -10.47
C ARG A 174 -9.19 -4.03 -9.59
N LEU A 175 -8.62 -4.58 -8.51
CA LEU A 175 -7.73 -3.84 -7.59
C LEU A 175 -6.46 -4.63 -7.31
N VAL A 176 -5.32 -3.97 -7.45
CA VAL A 176 -4.01 -4.48 -7.03
C VAL A 176 -3.49 -3.63 -5.88
N ILE A 177 -3.09 -4.26 -4.79
CA ILE A 177 -2.39 -3.60 -3.68
C ILE A 177 -0.93 -4.02 -3.76
N ALA A 178 -0.04 -3.08 -4.05
CA ALA A 178 1.41 -3.31 -4.14
C ALA A 178 2.09 -2.76 -2.89
N ASP A 179 2.53 -3.66 -2.00
CA ASP A 179 3.20 -3.30 -0.75
C ASP A 179 4.71 -3.31 -0.95
N GLU A 180 5.29 -2.12 -1.06
CA GLU A 180 6.71 -1.87 -1.31
C GLU A 180 7.30 -2.78 -2.41
N PRO A 181 6.74 -2.78 -3.64
CA PRO A 181 7.05 -3.77 -4.67
C PRO A 181 8.46 -3.67 -5.23
N THR A 182 9.22 -2.66 -4.84
CA THR A 182 10.58 -2.38 -5.34
C THR A 182 11.64 -2.50 -4.24
N THR A 183 11.28 -2.77 -3.00
CA THR A 183 12.22 -2.94 -1.89
C THR A 183 13.20 -4.08 -2.17
N ALA A 184 14.48 -3.88 -1.81
CA ALA A 184 15.60 -4.81 -2.03
C ALA A 184 16.01 -5.01 -3.51
N LEU A 185 15.58 -4.11 -4.41
CA LEU A 185 16.04 -4.06 -5.80
C LEU A 185 16.98 -2.86 -6.01
N ASP A 186 17.87 -2.96 -6.99
CA ASP A 186 18.68 -1.81 -7.41
C ASP A 186 17.81 -0.73 -8.09
N VAL A 187 18.27 0.52 -8.06
CA VAL A 187 17.51 1.69 -8.56
C VAL A 187 17.04 1.52 -10.01
N THR A 188 17.85 0.91 -10.86
CA THR A 188 17.51 0.70 -12.27
C THR A 188 16.35 -0.30 -12.40
N VAL A 189 16.39 -1.39 -11.64
CA VAL A 189 15.33 -2.41 -11.64
C VAL A 189 14.06 -1.86 -10.97
N GLN A 190 14.18 -1.02 -9.93
CA GLN A 190 13.03 -0.34 -9.32
C GLN A 190 12.25 0.48 -10.34
N ALA A 191 12.95 1.36 -11.11
CA ALA A 191 12.32 2.16 -12.15
C ALA A 191 11.63 1.29 -13.22
N GLN A 192 12.26 0.18 -13.63
CA GLN A 192 11.68 -0.76 -14.59
C GLN A 192 10.42 -1.46 -14.07
N ILE A 193 10.38 -1.83 -12.79
CA ILE A 193 9.21 -2.45 -12.16
C ILE A 193 8.06 -1.45 -12.03
N LEU A 194 8.36 -0.21 -11.65
CA LEU A 194 7.36 0.84 -11.55
C LEU A 194 6.72 1.15 -12.91
N GLU A 195 7.56 1.36 -13.92
CA GLU A 195 7.10 1.60 -15.29
C GLU A 195 6.27 0.42 -15.82
N LEU A 196 6.67 -0.81 -15.50
CA LEU A 196 5.90 -2.00 -15.83
C LEU A 196 4.51 -1.99 -15.17
N LEU A 197 4.42 -1.67 -13.87
CA LEU A 197 3.14 -1.59 -13.15
C LEU A 197 2.23 -0.51 -13.74
N LYS A 198 2.77 0.67 -14.08
CA LYS A 198 2.02 1.76 -14.73
C LYS A 198 1.43 1.32 -16.06
N GLN A 199 2.25 0.73 -16.93
CA GLN A 199 1.82 0.29 -18.26
C GLN A 199 0.77 -0.81 -18.18
N ILE A 200 0.99 -1.82 -17.33
CA ILE A 200 0.04 -2.92 -17.18
C ILE A 200 -1.28 -2.41 -16.58
N ARG A 201 -1.23 -1.48 -15.58
CA ARG A 201 -2.45 -0.87 -15.03
C ARG A 201 -3.35 -0.32 -16.13
N LEU A 202 -2.77 0.44 -17.06
CA LEU A 202 -3.50 1.03 -18.18
C LEU A 202 -3.99 -0.02 -19.19
N GLU A 203 -3.18 -1.05 -19.45
CA GLU A 203 -3.50 -2.11 -20.41
C GLU A 203 -4.65 -3.01 -19.92
N VAL A 204 -4.63 -3.42 -18.65
CA VAL A 204 -5.64 -4.33 -18.08
C VAL A 204 -6.76 -3.60 -17.32
N LYS A 205 -6.71 -2.26 -17.23
CA LYS A 205 -7.68 -1.42 -16.52
C LYS A 205 -7.91 -1.88 -15.09
N THR A 206 -6.84 -1.92 -14.29
CA THR A 206 -6.90 -2.26 -12.87
C THR A 206 -6.59 -1.03 -12.03
N SER A 207 -7.29 -0.84 -10.92
CA SER A 207 -6.94 0.18 -9.93
C SER A 207 -5.75 -0.28 -9.10
N LEU A 208 -4.94 0.66 -8.62
CA LEU A 208 -3.71 0.38 -7.90
C LEU A 208 -3.67 1.10 -6.55
N VAL A 209 -3.37 0.38 -5.48
CA VAL A 209 -2.86 0.97 -4.23
C VAL A 209 -1.38 0.68 -4.16
N LEU A 210 -0.56 1.71 -4.25
CA LEU A 210 0.89 1.60 -4.16
C LEU A 210 1.36 2.08 -2.78
N ILE A 211 1.90 1.17 -2.00
CA ILE A 211 2.51 1.46 -0.70
C ILE A 211 4.02 1.62 -0.90
N SER A 212 4.56 2.74 -0.45
CA SER A 212 5.99 3.01 -0.53
C SER A 212 6.42 3.94 0.61
N HIS A 213 7.70 3.90 0.95
CA HIS A 213 8.36 4.95 1.74
C HIS A 213 9.07 5.96 0.82
N ASP A 214 9.14 5.68 -0.47
CA ASP A 214 9.75 6.54 -1.48
C ASP A 214 8.67 7.43 -2.13
N LEU A 215 8.73 8.71 -1.81
CA LEU A 215 7.83 9.73 -2.36
C LEU A 215 8.02 9.91 -3.87
N GLY A 216 9.24 9.78 -4.40
CA GLY A 216 9.52 9.92 -5.83
C GLY A 216 8.74 8.89 -6.65
N LEU A 217 8.71 7.63 -6.18
CA LEU A 217 7.95 6.56 -6.83
C LEU A 217 6.44 6.84 -6.83
N ILE A 218 5.92 7.41 -5.73
CA ILE A 218 4.50 7.78 -5.64
C ILE A 218 4.17 8.95 -6.57
N ALA A 219 5.02 9.98 -6.62
CA ALA A 219 4.83 11.11 -7.52
C ALA A 219 4.74 10.69 -8.98
N GLU A 220 5.50 9.67 -9.35
CA GLU A 220 5.54 9.17 -10.71
C GLU A 220 4.37 8.25 -11.08
N ALA A 221 3.84 7.48 -10.12
CA ALA A 221 2.94 6.36 -10.41
C ALA A 221 1.48 6.56 -9.98
N CYS A 222 1.19 7.53 -9.10
CA CYS A 222 -0.10 7.67 -8.47
C CYS A 222 -0.80 8.98 -8.89
N ASP A 223 -2.13 8.94 -8.86
CA ASP A 223 -2.98 10.10 -9.13
C ASP A 223 -3.19 10.89 -7.82
N ARG A 224 -3.33 10.18 -6.70
CA ARG A 224 -3.62 10.73 -5.37
C ARG A 224 -2.79 10.00 -4.30
N VAL A 225 -2.52 10.67 -3.17
CA VAL A 225 -1.68 10.12 -2.11
C VAL A 225 -2.24 10.37 -0.72
N TYR A 226 -2.15 9.36 0.12
CA TYR A 226 -2.41 9.38 1.55
C TYR A 226 -1.10 9.30 2.32
N VAL A 227 -0.91 10.22 3.25
CA VAL A 227 0.25 10.25 4.14
C VAL A 227 -0.12 9.65 5.49
N MET A 228 0.55 8.58 5.87
CA MET A 228 0.28 7.83 7.10
C MET A 228 1.40 8.05 8.11
N TYR A 229 1.02 8.35 9.36
CA TYR A 229 1.94 8.49 10.49
C TYR A 229 1.39 7.77 11.71
N ALA A 230 2.19 6.88 12.30
CA ALA A 230 1.88 6.22 13.59
C ALA A 230 0.44 5.65 13.69
N GLY A 231 -0.02 4.95 12.65
CA GLY A 231 -1.32 4.29 12.63
C GLY A 231 -2.51 5.13 12.17
N VAL A 232 -2.31 6.40 11.80
CA VAL A 232 -3.38 7.31 11.35
C VAL A 232 -3.02 8.00 10.03
N MET A 233 -4.05 8.39 9.24
CA MET A 233 -3.85 9.26 8.09
C MET A 233 -3.77 10.71 8.55
N VAL A 234 -2.71 11.41 8.13
CA VAL A 234 -2.46 12.81 8.54
C VAL A 234 -2.74 13.82 7.45
N GLU A 235 -2.60 13.41 6.19
CA GLU A 235 -2.86 14.26 5.03
C GLU A 235 -3.22 13.42 3.82
N HIS A 236 -4.08 13.94 2.93
CA HIS A 236 -4.34 13.34 1.64
C HIS A 236 -4.70 14.42 0.60
N ALA A 237 -4.18 14.27 -0.63
CA ALA A 237 -4.48 15.15 -1.75
C ALA A 237 -4.14 14.49 -3.09
N GLU A 238 -4.47 15.17 -4.21
CA GLU A 238 -3.84 14.87 -5.50
C GLU A 238 -2.31 14.97 -5.36
N VAL A 239 -1.58 14.14 -6.08
CA VAL A 239 -0.12 14.07 -5.94
C VAL A 239 0.52 15.43 -6.17
N ILE A 240 0.19 16.13 -7.27
CA ILE A 240 0.78 17.44 -7.59
C ILE A 240 0.55 18.43 -6.45
N ASP A 241 -0.68 18.52 -5.95
CA ASP A 241 -1.06 19.48 -4.90
C ASP A 241 -0.33 19.18 -3.58
N LEU A 242 -0.20 17.90 -3.20
CA LEU A 242 0.55 17.52 -2.00
C LEU A 242 2.04 17.88 -2.09
N TYR A 243 2.66 17.73 -3.28
CA TYR A 243 4.07 18.02 -3.46
C TYR A 243 4.36 19.52 -3.54
N GLU A 244 3.50 20.29 -4.20
CA GLU A 244 3.66 21.74 -4.34
C GLU A 244 3.26 22.50 -3.06
N ASN A 245 2.28 21.98 -2.31
CA ASN A 245 1.63 22.70 -1.21
C ASN A 245 1.28 21.81 -0.01
N PRO A 246 2.25 21.04 0.55
CA PRO A 246 1.99 20.17 1.69
C PRO A 246 1.51 20.97 2.90
N LYS A 247 0.51 20.45 3.61
CA LYS A 247 -0.13 21.14 4.74
C LYS A 247 0.37 20.60 6.09
N HIS A 248 0.45 19.28 6.24
CA HIS A 248 0.89 18.73 7.52
C HIS A 248 2.40 18.89 7.71
N PRO A 249 2.89 19.34 8.87
CA PRO A 249 4.33 19.50 9.12
C PRO A 249 5.15 18.20 8.91
N TYR A 250 4.55 17.05 9.14
CA TYR A 250 5.17 15.76 8.83
C TYR A 250 5.38 15.55 7.32
N THR A 251 4.37 15.85 6.51
CA THR A 251 4.45 15.77 5.04
C THR A 251 5.52 16.69 4.49
N THR A 252 5.55 17.94 5.00
CA THR A 252 6.59 18.91 4.65
C THR A 252 7.98 18.38 4.99
N GLY A 253 8.14 17.76 6.16
CA GLY A 253 9.41 17.15 6.59
C GLY A 253 9.82 15.97 5.70
N LEU A 254 8.87 15.08 5.34
CA LEU A 254 9.13 13.95 4.43
C LEU A 254 9.60 14.42 3.05
N LEU A 255 8.91 15.40 2.46
CA LEU A 255 9.27 15.94 1.14
C LEU A 255 10.63 16.62 1.16
N LYS A 256 10.93 17.42 2.18
CA LYS A 256 12.25 18.05 2.33
C LYS A 256 13.36 17.02 2.47
N SER A 257 13.13 15.94 3.20
CA SER A 257 14.12 14.87 3.36
C SER A 257 14.38 14.10 2.05
N ALA A 258 13.36 13.91 1.21
CA ALA A 258 13.48 13.27 -0.09
C ALA A 258 14.27 14.15 -1.08
N LEU A 259 13.96 15.44 -1.15
CA LEU A 259 14.60 16.39 -2.08
C LEU A 259 16.06 16.71 -1.70
N SER A 260 16.43 16.62 -0.42
CA SER A 260 17.78 16.91 0.06
C SER A 260 18.82 15.87 -0.39
N ILE A 261 18.39 14.71 -0.87
CA ILE A 261 19.29 13.67 -1.38
C ILE A 261 19.83 14.03 -2.76
N ASP A 262 19.05 14.75 -3.57
CA ASP A 262 19.42 15.15 -4.95
C ASP A 262 20.23 16.46 -4.99
N GLU A 263 20.11 17.33 -3.99
CA GLU A 263 20.91 18.53 -3.85
C GLU A 263 21.89 18.35 -2.69
N PHE A 264 23.19 18.31 -2.96
CA PHE A 264 24.29 18.35 -1.95
C PHE A 264 24.23 19.65 -1.13
N LYS A 265 23.18 19.85 -0.33
CA LYS A 265 23.08 20.98 0.64
C LYS A 265 23.51 20.47 2.01
N GLU A 266 24.39 21.24 2.66
CA GLU A 266 24.94 20.97 3.99
C GLU A 266 23.89 20.91 5.12
N ASP A 267 22.66 21.37 4.90
CA ASP A 267 21.52 21.28 5.82
C ASP A 267 20.52 20.21 5.36
N LEU A 268 20.78 18.96 5.71
CA LEU A 268 19.80 17.87 5.60
C LEU A 268 18.61 18.16 6.53
N SER A 269 17.48 18.54 5.94
CA SER A 269 16.21 18.69 6.68
C SER A 269 15.68 17.31 7.12
N ILE A 270 16.21 16.79 8.23
CA ILE A 270 15.81 15.49 8.79
C ILE A 270 14.66 15.70 9.78
N ILE A 271 13.63 14.86 9.70
CA ILE A 271 12.62 14.80 10.77
C ILE A 271 13.28 14.21 12.02
N HIS A 272 13.55 15.05 13.02
CA HIS A 272 14.21 14.62 14.24
C HIS A 272 13.38 13.61 15.04
N GLY A 273 14.07 12.69 15.73
CA GLY A 273 13.47 11.67 16.57
C GLY A 273 13.05 10.41 15.79
N SER A 274 12.33 9.52 16.45
CA SER A 274 11.85 8.25 15.89
C SER A 274 10.32 8.17 15.91
N VAL A 275 9.75 7.30 15.06
CA VAL A 275 8.32 6.98 15.10
C VAL A 275 7.93 6.51 16.49
N PRO A 276 6.84 7.01 17.08
CA PRO A 276 6.43 6.65 18.43
C PRO A 276 6.06 5.17 18.53
N ASN A 277 6.22 4.62 19.74
CA ASN A 277 5.81 3.26 20.02
C ASN A 277 4.29 3.13 19.96
N LEU A 278 3.78 2.31 19.05
CA LEU A 278 2.34 2.10 18.83
C LEU A 278 1.66 1.29 19.96
N MET A 279 2.39 0.80 20.96
CA MET A 279 1.79 0.28 22.19
C MET A 279 1.31 1.41 23.12
N ASN A 280 2.01 2.53 23.12
CA ASN A 280 1.66 3.71 23.90
C ASN A 280 1.75 4.94 22.98
N PRO A 281 0.83 5.06 22.01
CA PRO A 281 0.86 6.18 21.08
C PRO A 281 0.68 7.51 21.83
N PRO A 282 1.31 8.60 21.37
CA PRO A 282 1.14 9.91 21.95
C PRO A 282 -0.34 10.30 22.04
N SER A 283 -0.73 10.96 23.12
CA SER A 283 -2.04 11.60 23.25
C SER A 283 -2.21 12.69 22.19
N GLY A 284 -3.41 13.03 21.82
CA GLY A 284 -3.66 14.08 20.83
C GLY A 284 -3.06 13.78 19.46
N CYS A 285 -2.48 14.76 18.81
CA CYS A 285 -1.81 14.60 17.52
C CYS A 285 -0.63 13.64 17.65
N ARG A 286 -0.60 12.56 16.90
CA ARG A 286 0.47 11.54 16.94
C ARG A 286 1.85 12.10 16.62
N PHE A 287 1.92 13.17 15.82
CA PHE A 287 3.16 13.81 15.41
C PHE A 287 3.66 14.88 16.39
N HIS A 288 2.86 15.28 17.40
CA HIS A 288 3.23 16.40 18.30
C HIS A 288 4.63 16.30 18.92
N PRO A 289 5.18 15.12 19.28
CA PRO A 289 6.52 15.04 19.89
C PRO A 289 7.67 15.41 18.94
N ARG A 290 7.41 15.41 17.63
CA ARG A 290 8.39 15.70 16.58
C ARG A 290 8.01 16.93 15.75
N CYS A 291 6.87 17.56 16.05
CA CYS A 291 6.33 18.67 15.29
C CYS A 291 7.00 19.98 15.66
N PRO A 292 7.65 20.70 14.72
CA PRO A 292 8.23 22.01 15.00
C PRO A 292 7.17 23.08 15.32
N GLU A 293 5.92 22.87 14.85
CA GLU A 293 4.78 23.78 15.02
C GLU A 293 3.82 23.30 16.14
N CYS A 294 4.35 22.54 17.12
CA CYS A 294 3.52 21.96 18.18
C CYS A 294 2.87 23.03 19.05
N MET A 295 1.54 22.96 19.19
CA MET A 295 0.73 23.79 20.07
C MET A 295 0.23 22.98 21.28
N PRO A 296 -0.15 23.63 22.42
CA PRO A 296 -0.67 22.92 23.60
C PRO A 296 -1.84 21.99 23.26
N ILE A 297 -2.77 22.39 22.40
CA ILE A 297 -3.91 21.58 21.97
C ILE A 297 -3.50 20.29 21.23
N CYS A 298 -2.34 20.30 20.55
CA CYS A 298 -1.82 19.12 19.87
C CYS A 298 -1.48 17.98 20.85
N ILE A 299 -1.15 18.29 22.10
CA ILE A 299 -0.83 17.31 23.14
C ILE A 299 -2.13 16.71 23.71
N GLU A 300 -3.20 17.51 23.80
CA GLU A 300 -4.42 17.14 24.51
C GLU A 300 -5.45 16.45 23.62
N LYS A 301 -5.60 16.90 22.37
CA LYS A 301 -6.70 16.49 21.49
C LYS A 301 -6.24 16.05 20.12
N LEU A 302 -6.88 14.99 19.59
CA LEU A 302 -6.71 14.61 18.19
C LEU A 302 -7.17 15.75 17.27
N PRO A 303 -6.39 16.09 16.24
CA PRO A 303 -6.80 17.11 15.29
C PRO A 303 -7.99 16.58 14.46
N PRO A 304 -8.96 17.45 14.15
CA PRO A 304 -10.03 17.09 13.21
C PRO A 304 -9.44 16.98 11.80
N ARG A 305 -10.09 16.22 10.95
CA ARG A 305 -9.85 16.23 9.52
C ARG A 305 -10.49 17.47 8.91
N ILE A 306 -9.74 18.26 8.17
CA ILE A 306 -10.16 19.51 7.56
C ILE A 306 -9.88 19.42 6.07
N ASN A 307 -10.90 19.64 5.23
CA ASN A 307 -10.72 19.78 3.79
C ASN A 307 -10.37 21.24 3.46
N LEU A 308 -9.21 21.45 2.86
CA LEU A 308 -8.69 22.76 2.41
C LEU A 308 -8.81 22.92 0.89
N GLY A 309 -9.16 21.85 0.19
CA GLY A 309 -9.42 21.84 -1.25
C GLY A 309 -10.89 22.09 -1.57
N SER A 310 -11.27 21.82 -2.83
CA SER A 310 -12.67 21.80 -3.27
C SER A 310 -13.29 20.41 -3.06
N ASP A 311 -14.61 20.29 -3.24
CA ASP A 311 -15.28 18.99 -3.16
C ASP A 311 -14.81 18.03 -4.27
N ASP A 312 -14.49 18.56 -5.47
CA ASP A 312 -13.99 17.76 -6.59
C ASP A 312 -12.51 17.39 -6.47
N LYS A 313 -11.73 18.20 -5.72
CA LYS A 313 -10.28 18.02 -5.48
C LYS A 313 -9.99 18.21 -3.99
N PRO A 314 -10.27 17.21 -3.17
CA PRO A 314 -10.08 17.32 -1.73
C PRO A 314 -8.59 17.35 -1.39
N HIS A 315 -8.21 18.32 -0.55
CA HIS A 315 -6.94 18.36 0.15
C HIS A 315 -7.24 18.31 1.64
N GLU A 316 -7.25 17.14 2.21
CA GLU A 316 -7.60 16.92 3.60
C GLU A 316 -6.35 16.83 4.48
N VAL A 317 -6.40 17.50 5.62
CA VAL A 317 -5.32 17.48 6.61
C VAL A 317 -5.87 17.33 8.02
N SER A 318 -5.21 16.46 8.80
CA SER A 318 -5.48 16.29 10.24
C SER A 318 -4.48 17.10 11.05
N CYS A 319 -4.66 18.43 11.09
CA CYS A 319 -3.76 19.35 11.78
C CYS A 319 -4.48 20.55 12.37
N TRP A 320 -4.13 20.90 13.63
CA TRP A 320 -4.70 22.05 14.34
C TRP A 320 -4.31 23.40 13.77
N LEU A 321 -3.24 23.50 12.98
CA LEU A 321 -2.81 24.76 12.33
C LEU A 321 -3.88 25.32 11.38
N PHE A 322 -4.79 24.49 10.89
CA PHE A 322 -5.80 24.86 9.90
C PHE A 322 -7.21 24.95 10.48
N LYS A 323 -7.36 24.77 11.79
CA LYS A 323 -8.63 25.00 12.47
C LYS A 323 -8.69 26.48 12.86
N GLY A 324 -9.43 27.28 12.03
CA GLY A 324 -9.80 28.64 12.35
C GLY A 324 -10.69 28.74 13.60
#